data_203917122e18b2c6c74f8e507f99e118
#
_entry.id   203917122e18b2c6c74f8e507f99e118
#
_cell.length_a   1.000
_cell.length_b   1.000
_cell.length_c   1.000
_cell.angle_alpha   90.00
_cell.angle_beta   90.00
_cell.angle_gamma   90.00
#
_symmetry.space_group_name_H-M   'P 1'
#
loop_
_entity.id
_entity.type
_entity.pdbx_description
1 polymer ?
#
loop_
_entity_poly.entity_id
_entity_poly.type
_entity_poly.pdbx_seq_one_letter_code
_entity_poly.pdbx_strand_id
1 'polypeptide(L)'
;MPDQFHHGVRVIEINEGVRPIRTVATAIIGLVATADDADPEIFPADKAVLVTNIRSVMEGAGTEGTLRKALTAISAQTNPIMVVVRVPEGVDEAETTSNVIGGVENGQYTGMKALLSAQAQLGVKPRILGAPGLDTQPVTTALVEIAQTLRGFVYASAIGADVPSVLTYRENFAAREMMLIWPDFI
;
A
#
# COMPACT_ATOMS: atom_id res chain seq x y z
N MET A 1 -51.30 -23.07 26.58
CA MET A 1 -50.28 -24.15 26.48
C MET A 1 -49.55 -24.20 27.80
N PRO A 2 -49.38 -25.37 28.44
CA PRO A 2 -48.75 -25.42 29.74
C PRO A 2 -47.27 -25.06 29.62
N ASP A 3 -46.79 -24.16 30.49
CA ASP A 3 -45.38 -23.81 30.62
C ASP A 3 -44.58 -25.03 31.02
N GLN A 4 -43.66 -25.46 30.14
CA GLN A 4 -42.73 -26.51 30.47
C GLN A 4 -41.64 -25.95 31.38
N PHE A 5 -41.65 -26.34 32.66
CA PHE A 5 -40.55 -26.06 33.57
C PHE A 5 -39.33 -26.86 33.17
N HIS A 6 -38.28 -26.18 32.71
CA HIS A 6 -36.98 -26.76 32.45
C HIS A 6 -36.03 -26.53 33.64
N HIS A 7 -35.56 -27.58 34.25
CA HIS A 7 -34.44 -27.55 35.18
C HIS A 7 -33.16 -27.72 34.37
N GLY A 8 -32.40 -26.63 34.17
CA GLY A 8 -31.11 -26.64 33.43
C GLY A 8 -30.90 -25.38 32.61
N VAL A 9 -29.74 -25.32 31.96
CA VAL A 9 -29.38 -24.22 31.03
C VAL A 9 -30.01 -24.49 29.66
N ARG A 10 -30.92 -23.59 29.22
CA ARG A 10 -31.48 -23.64 27.88
C ARG A 10 -30.63 -22.75 26.97
N VAL A 11 -29.94 -23.33 26.02
CA VAL A 11 -29.25 -22.58 24.93
C VAL A 11 -30.24 -22.44 23.78
N ILE A 12 -30.61 -21.22 23.48
CA ILE A 12 -31.40 -20.88 22.29
C ILE A 12 -30.48 -20.30 21.26
N GLU A 13 -30.26 -21.02 20.18
CA GLU A 13 -29.52 -20.51 19.03
C GLU A 13 -30.45 -19.65 18.17
N ILE A 14 -30.26 -18.33 18.17
CA ILE A 14 -31.03 -17.40 17.35
C ILE A 14 -30.25 -17.22 16.03
N ASN A 15 -30.70 -17.89 15.00
CA ASN A 15 -30.11 -17.79 13.64
C ASN A 15 -30.79 -16.72 12.75
N GLU A 16 -31.45 -15.74 13.33
CA GLU A 16 -32.21 -14.69 12.62
C GLU A 16 -31.35 -13.46 12.23
N GLY A 17 -30.05 -13.55 12.30
CA GLY A 17 -29.15 -12.49 11.86
C GLY A 17 -28.62 -12.73 10.45
N VAL A 18 -28.80 -11.76 9.54
CA VAL A 18 -28.03 -11.71 8.31
C VAL A 18 -26.55 -11.65 8.71
N ARG A 19 -25.82 -12.76 8.55
CA ARG A 19 -24.36 -12.75 8.70
C ARG A 19 -23.79 -12.03 7.47
N PRO A 20 -23.32 -10.79 7.56
CA PRO A 20 -22.68 -10.17 6.41
C PRO A 20 -21.42 -10.97 6.10
N ILE A 21 -21.42 -11.64 4.95
CA ILE A 21 -20.19 -12.21 4.39
C ILE A 21 -19.32 -11.01 4.06
N ARG A 22 -18.38 -10.68 4.94
CA ARG A 22 -17.34 -9.70 4.62
C ARG A 22 -16.46 -10.32 3.55
N THR A 23 -16.65 -9.91 2.32
CA THR A 23 -15.67 -10.15 1.27
C THR A 23 -14.41 -9.38 1.67
N VAL A 24 -13.42 -10.10 2.19
CA VAL A 24 -12.12 -9.49 2.48
C VAL A 24 -11.50 -9.17 1.13
N ALA A 25 -11.44 -7.89 0.77
CA ALA A 25 -10.71 -7.44 -0.42
C ALA A 25 -9.23 -7.72 -0.18
N THR A 26 -8.73 -8.82 -0.75
CA THR A 26 -7.34 -9.27 -0.61
C THR A 26 -6.40 -8.56 -1.58
N ALA A 27 -6.92 -7.88 -2.59
CA ALA A 27 -6.18 -7.21 -3.66
C ALA A 27 -6.14 -5.68 -3.47
N ILE A 28 -5.97 -5.18 -2.24
CA ILE A 28 -5.81 -3.75 -1.99
C ILE A 28 -4.35 -3.38 -2.22
N ILE A 29 -4.12 -2.41 -3.10
CA ILE A 29 -2.78 -1.92 -3.43
C ILE A 29 -2.41 -0.80 -2.46
N GLY A 30 -1.20 -0.86 -1.89
CA GLY A 30 -0.53 0.21 -1.19
C GLY A 30 0.53 0.83 -2.09
N LEU A 31 0.29 2.06 -2.51
CA LEU A 31 1.16 2.82 -3.39
C LEU A 31 1.81 3.96 -2.63
N VAL A 32 3.13 4.06 -2.75
CA VAL A 32 3.90 5.23 -2.28
C VAL A 32 4.45 5.96 -3.50
N ALA A 33 4.24 7.27 -3.58
CA ALA A 33 4.62 8.06 -4.75
C ALA A 33 4.90 9.51 -4.39
N THR A 34 5.70 10.18 -5.21
CA THR A 34 5.96 11.63 -5.13
C THR A 34 5.03 12.40 -6.06
N ALA A 35 4.58 13.57 -5.63
CA ALA A 35 3.85 14.54 -6.44
C ALA A 35 3.74 15.87 -5.69
N ASP A 36 4.68 16.78 -5.91
CA ASP A 36 4.70 18.06 -5.16
C ASP A 36 3.60 19.02 -5.59
N ASP A 37 3.18 18.92 -6.85
CA ASP A 37 2.08 19.67 -7.45
C ASP A 37 0.70 19.03 -7.30
N ALA A 38 0.59 17.92 -6.55
CA ALA A 38 -0.70 17.27 -6.31
C ALA A 38 -1.58 18.09 -5.36
N ASP A 39 -2.89 18.01 -5.58
CA ASP A 39 -3.89 18.66 -4.73
C ASP A 39 -3.81 18.12 -3.29
N PRO A 40 -3.47 18.96 -2.30
CA PRO A 40 -3.33 18.53 -0.91
C PRO A 40 -4.66 18.17 -0.23
N GLU A 41 -5.80 18.54 -0.78
CA GLU A 41 -7.11 18.12 -0.27
C GLU A 41 -7.43 16.68 -0.68
N ILE A 42 -6.97 16.26 -1.87
CA ILE A 42 -7.15 14.89 -2.38
C ILE A 42 -6.01 13.99 -1.91
N PHE A 43 -4.78 14.47 -2.04
CA PHE A 43 -3.57 13.73 -1.66
C PHE A 43 -2.73 14.52 -0.65
N PRO A 44 -3.14 14.60 0.63
CA PRO A 44 -2.31 15.22 1.67
C PRO A 44 -0.99 14.48 1.82
N ALA A 45 0.10 15.22 2.07
CA ALA A 45 1.43 14.65 2.27
C ALA A 45 1.45 13.72 3.51
N ASP A 46 2.19 12.63 3.40
CA ASP A 46 2.45 11.66 4.48
C ASP A 46 1.19 11.04 5.13
N LYS A 47 0.09 11.02 4.41
CA LYS A 47 -1.16 10.42 4.90
C LYS A 47 -1.65 9.34 3.94
N ALA A 48 -2.18 8.28 4.53
CA ALA A 48 -2.82 7.22 3.77
C ALA A 48 -4.20 7.68 3.27
N VAL A 49 -4.40 7.67 1.96
CA VAL A 49 -5.65 8.06 1.29
C VAL A 49 -6.26 6.84 0.61
N LEU A 50 -7.54 6.59 0.85
CA LEU A 50 -8.27 5.52 0.18
C LEU A 50 -8.77 5.98 -1.19
N VAL A 51 -8.33 5.31 -2.24
CA VAL A 51 -8.77 5.53 -3.62
C VAL A 51 -9.57 4.32 -4.08
N THR A 52 -10.86 4.52 -4.29
CA THR A 52 -11.78 3.49 -4.80
C THR A 52 -12.04 3.62 -6.29
N ASN A 53 -11.78 4.80 -6.86
CA ASN A 53 -11.88 5.08 -8.28
C ASN A 53 -10.73 5.98 -8.71
N ILE A 54 -9.79 5.44 -9.47
CA ILE A 54 -8.60 6.17 -9.90
C ILE A 54 -8.97 7.37 -10.77
N ARG A 55 -9.97 7.21 -11.66
CA ARG A 55 -10.35 8.27 -12.60
C ARG A 55 -10.87 9.53 -11.90
N SER A 56 -11.55 9.38 -10.76
CA SER A 56 -12.10 10.52 -10.03
C SER A 56 -11.04 11.36 -9.32
N VAL A 57 -9.87 10.81 -9.05
CA VAL A 57 -8.77 11.49 -8.34
C VAL A 57 -7.60 11.86 -9.26
N MET A 58 -7.66 11.46 -10.53
CA MET A 58 -6.55 11.64 -11.47
C MET A 58 -6.19 13.11 -11.72
N GLU A 59 -7.16 14.00 -11.72
CA GLU A 59 -6.92 15.44 -11.93
C GLU A 59 -6.13 16.04 -10.75
N GLY A 60 -6.36 15.55 -9.54
CA GLY A 60 -5.65 15.99 -8.34
C GLY A 60 -4.29 15.33 -8.14
N ALA A 61 -3.87 14.42 -9.00
CA ALA A 61 -2.59 13.70 -8.85
C ALA A 61 -1.36 14.51 -9.31
N GLY A 62 -1.56 15.75 -9.78
CA GLY A 62 -0.48 16.58 -10.31
C GLY A 62 0.13 16.03 -11.61
N THR A 63 1.23 16.60 -12.03
CA THR A 63 1.98 16.21 -13.24
C THR A 63 3.43 15.88 -12.95
N GLU A 64 3.94 16.34 -11.82
CA GLU A 64 5.30 16.10 -11.35
C GLU A 64 5.39 14.81 -10.54
N GLY A 65 6.58 14.27 -10.42
CA GLY A 65 6.86 13.06 -9.65
C GLY A 65 6.33 11.76 -10.29
N THR A 66 6.05 10.78 -9.43
CA THR A 66 5.73 9.41 -9.85
C THR A 66 4.24 9.06 -9.73
N LEU A 67 3.45 9.83 -8.94
CA LEU A 67 2.06 9.51 -8.61
C LEU A 67 1.18 9.36 -9.86
N ARG A 68 1.14 10.38 -10.71
CA ARG A 68 0.29 10.37 -11.91
C ARG A 68 0.67 9.27 -12.87
N LYS A 69 1.96 9.00 -13.03
CA LYS A 69 2.48 7.94 -13.91
C LYS A 69 1.99 6.58 -13.40
N ALA A 70 2.13 6.32 -12.11
CA ALA A 70 1.69 5.07 -11.49
C ALA A 70 0.17 4.89 -11.58
N LEU A 71 -0.62 5.91 -11.25
CA LEU A 71 -2.08 5.86 -11.36
C LEU A 71 -2.55 5.64 -12.81
N THR A 72 -1.89 6.28 -13.79
CA THR A 72 -2.20 6.10 -15.21
C THR A 72 -1.93 4.66 -15.66
N ALA A 73 -0.77 4.12 -15.32
CA ALA A 73 -0.41 2.74 -15.66
C ALA A 73 -1.38 1.72 -15.06
N ILE A 74 -1.74 1.89 -13.78
CA ILE A 74 -2.70 1.01 -13.10
C ILE A 74 -4.10 1.14 -13.73
N SER A 75 -4.57 2.39 -13.98
CA SER A 75 -5.90 2.64 -14.54
C SER A 75 -6.08 2.10 -15.96
N ALA A 76 -4.98 1.97 -16.70
CA ALA A 76 -5.00 1.36 -18.05
C ALA A 76 -5.28 -0.15 -18.00
N GLN A 77 -4.98 -0.80 -16.88
CA GLN A 77 -5.19 -2.24 -16.71
C GLN A 77 -6.50 -2.54 -15.95
N THR A 78 -6.74 -1.83 -14.84
CA THR A 78 -7.88 -2.08 -13.97
C THR A 78 -8.14 -0.88 -13.05
N ASN A 79 -9.27 -0.92 -12.33
CA ASN A 79 -9.59 0.07 -11.30
C ASN A 79 -9.66 -0.60 -9.91
N PRO A 80 -8.53 -0.92 -9.29
CA PRO A 80 -8.48 -1.56 -7.97
C PRO A 80 -8.77 -0.55 -6.86
N ILE A 81 -9.09 -1.09 -5.67
CA ILE A 81 -9.05 -0.30 -4.43
C ILE A 81 -7.59 -0.11 -4.04
N MET A 82 -7.20 1.11 -3.76
CA MET A 82 -5.83 1.47 -3.42
C MET A 82 -5.77 2.31 -2.16
N VAL A 83 -4.66 2.18 -1.45
CA VAL A 83 -4.23 3.13 -0.42
C VAL A 83 -2.99 3.85 -0.97
N VAL A 84 -3.11 5.13 -1.18
CA VAL A 84 -2.04 5.97 -1.73
C VAL A 84 -1.45 6.80 -0.61
N VAL A 85 -0.12 6.85 -0.53
CA VAL A 85 0.64 7.77 0.33
C VAL A 85 1.48 8.64 -0.58
N ARG A 86 1.18 9.93 -0.59
CA ARG A 86 2.00 10.93 -1.27
C ARG A 86 3.09 11.40 -0.32
N VAL A 87 4.32 11.42 -0.81
CA VAL A 87 5.49 11.93 -0.08
C VAL A 87 6.08 13.13 -0.82
N PRO A 88 6.64 14.12 -0.12
CA PRO A 88 7.34 15.21 -0.77
C PRO A 88 8.62 14.69 -1.43
N GLU A 89 8.94 15.23 -2.60
CA GLU A 89 10.22 14.99 -3.25
C GLU A 89 11.31 15.77 -2.50
N GLY A 90 12.46 15.16 -2.27
CA GLY A 90 13.62 15.81 -1.63
C GLY A 90 14.41 16.61 -2.63
N VAL A 91 15.34 17.44 -2.12
CA VAL A 91 16.26 18.22 -2.93
C VAL A 91 17.24 17.30 -3.71
N ASP A 92 17.47 16.11 -3.16
CA ASP A 92 18.29 15.08 -3.78
C ASP A 92 17.67 13.67 -3.60
N GLU A 93 18.28 12.67 -4.23
CA GLU A 93 17.83 11.28 -4.19
C GLU A 93 17.89 10.69 -2.76
N ALA A 94 18.86 11.11 -1.95
CA ALA A 94 19.01 10.63 -0.59
C ALA A 94 17.89 11.16 0.31
N GLU A 95 17.55 12.43 0.17
CA GLU A 95 16.44 13.04 0.89
C GLU A 95 15.08 12.45 0.41
N THR A 96 14.91 12.30 -0.89
CA THR A 96 13.71 11.62 -1.45
C THR A 96 13.57 10.21 -0.89
N THR A 97 14.65 9.43 -0.85
CA THR A 97 14.68 8.09 -0.25
C THR A 97 14.27 8.13 1.22
N SER A 98 14.78 9.10 1.99
CA SER A 98 14.42 9.29 3.40
C SER A 98 12.94 9.64 3.57
N ASN A 99 12.40 10.54 2.74
CA ASN A 99 10.98 10.92 2.76
C ASN A 99 10.08 9.73 2.40
N VAL A 100 10.47 8.94 1.40
CA VAL A 100 9.73 7.73 0.99
C VAL A 100 9.70 6.70 2.12
N ILE A 101 10.84 6.42 2.76
CA ILE A 101 10.92 5.48 3.89
C ILE A 101 10.11 6.02 5.07
N GLY A 102 10.24 7.30 5.36
CA GLY A 102 9.54 7.97 6.42
C GLY A 102 9.90 7.50 7.82
N GLY A 103 9.18 8.01 8.78
CA GLY A 103 9.44 7.78 10.19
C GLY A 103 8.20 7.86 11.06
N VAL A 104 8.41 8.39 12.26
CA VAL A 104 7.35 8.78 13.18
C VAL A 104 7.60 10.23 13.58
N GLU A 105 6.70 11.11 13.21
CA GLU A 105 6.75 12.53 13.55
C GLU A 105 5.52 12.93 14.35
N ASN A 106 5.72 13.55 15.49
CA ASN A 106 4.63 13.95 16.40
C ASN A 106 3.65 12.81 16.73
N GLY A 107 4.14 11.56 16.81
CA GLY A 107 3.32 10.37 17.05
C GLY A 107 2.54 9.87 15.85
N GLN A 108 2.79 10.41 14.66
CA GLN A 108 2.18 9.96 13.40
C GLN A 108 3.21 9.33 12.46
N TYR A 109 2.81 8.32 11.72
CA TYR A 109 3.63 7.72 10.69
C TYR A 109 3.71 8.65 9.47
N THR A 110 4.92 8.80 8.92
CA THR A 110 5.22 9.53 7.68
C THR A 110 5.76 8.56 6.63
N GLY A 111 5.81 8.99 5.38
CA GLY A 111 6.28 8.16 4.28
C GLY A 111 5.51 6.86 4.14
N MET A 112 6.18 5.81 3.68
CA MET A 112 5.56 4.50 3.50
C MET A 112 5.02 3.88 4.80
N LYS A 113 5.51 4.30 5.96
CA LYS A 113 4.99 3.81 7.26
C LYS A 113 3.55 4.22 7.50
N ALA A 114 3.05 5.28 6.83
CA ALA A 114 1.65 5.64 6.88
C ALA A 114 0.71 4.51 6.41
N LEU A 115 1.18 3.58 5.56
CA LEU A 115 0.43 2.40 5.16
C LEU A 115 0.06 1.49 6.34
N LEU A 116 0.86 1.49 7.43
CA LEU A 116 0.59 0.70 8.62
C LEU A 116 -0.67 1.18 9.36
N SER A 117 -0.98 2.47 9.26
CA SER A 117 -2.16 3.07 9.88
C SER A 117 -3.45 2.90 9.07
N ALA A 118 -3.36 2.46 7.81
CA ALA A 118 -4.49 2.39 6.88
C ALA A 118 -5.64 1.53 7.42
N GLN A 119 -5.35 0.44 8.11
CA GLN A 119 -6.40 -0.41 8.68
C GLN A 119 -7.19 0.29 9.79
N ALA A 120 -6.50 1.08 10.64
CA ALA A 120 -7.15 1.80 11.74
C ALA A 120 -7.92 3.03 11.24
N GLN A 121 -7.38 3.75 10.26
CA GLN A 121 -7.92 5.02 9.77
C GLN A 121 -8.96 4.82 8.65
N LEU A 122 -8.71 3.88 7.74
CA LEU A 122 -9.49 3.69 6.51
C LEU A 122 -10.30 2.38 6.50
N GLY A 123 -10.11 1.51 7.50
CA GLY A 123 -10.77 0.20 7.58
C GLY A 123 -10.27 -0.83 6.56
N VAL A 124 -9.22 -0.52 5.81
CA VAL A 124 -8.66 -1.38 4.75
C VAL A 124 -7.19 -1.68 5.01
N LYS A 125 -6.75 -2.86 4.58
CA LYS A 125 -5.38 -3.31 4.77
C LYS A 125 -4.72 -3.58 3.42
N PRO A 126 -3.74 -2.77 2.98
CA PRO A 126 -3.04 -3.02 1.73
C PRO A 126 -2.22 -4.32 1.82
N ARG A 127 -2.26 -5.08 0.73
CA ARG A 127 -1.59 -6.39 0.62
C ARG A 127 -0.60 -6.47 -0.53
N ILE A 128 -0.72 -5.58 -1.50
CA ILE A 128 0.18 -5.46 -2.64
C ILE A 128 0.86 -4.12 -2.48
N LEU A 129 2.17 -4.10 -2.28
CA LEU A 129 2.92 -2.88 -1.99
C LEU A 129 3.90 -2.56 -3.11
N GLY A 130 4.04 -1.28 -3.42
CA GLY A 130 5.02 -0.79 -4.39
C GLY A 130 5.26 0.71 -4.28
N ALA A 131 6.44 1.13 -4.74
CA ALA A 131 6.84 2.51 -4.88
C ALA A 131 7.51 2.71 -6.27
N PRO A 132 6.73 2.65 -7.38
CA PRO A 132 7.26 2.65 -8.73
C PRO A 132 8.13 3.88 -9.02
N GLY A 133 9.35 3.65 -9.51
CA GLY A 133 10.32 4.69 -9.81
C GLY A 133 11.01 5.29 -8.58
N LEU A 134 10.71 4.80 -7.39
CA LEU A 134 11.32 5.21 -6.12
C LEU A 134 11.94 4.02 -5.37
N ASP A 135 11.87 2.83 -5.95
CA ASP A 135 12.22 1.54 -5.36
C ASP A 135 13.72 1.26 -5.38
N THR A 136 14.51 2.20 -4.85
CA THR A 136 15.93 1.99 -4.54
C THR A 136 16.11 0.85 -3.53
N GLN A 137 17.33 0.30 -3.40
CA GLN A 137 17.57 -0.80 -2.46
C GLN A 137 17.12 -0.50 -1.02
N PRO A 138 17.40 0.68 -0.43
CA PRO A 138 16.91 1.02 0.91
C PRO A 138 15.37 1.09 0.98
N VAL A 139 14.72 1.68 -0.03
CA VAL A 139 13.24 1.77 -0.11
C VAL A 139 12.65 0.37 -0.21
N THR A 140 13.18 -0.48 -1.07
CA THR A 140 12.71 -1.86 -1.24
C THR A 140 12.86 -2.67 0.05
N THR A 141 13.98 -2.51 0.76
CA THR A 141 14.19 -3.17 2.06
C THR A 141 13.14 -2.72 3.09
N ALA A 142 12.88 -1.42 3.19
CA ALA A 142 11.87 -0.90 4.11
C ALA A 142 10.42 -1.32 3.73
N LEU A 143 10.13 -1.39 2.41
CA LEU A 143 8.85 -1.93 1.93
C LEU A 143 8.63 -3.38 2.34
N VAL A 144 9.67 -4.20 2.31
CA VAL A 144 9.61 -5.60 2.74
C VAL A 144 9.25 -5.70 4.23
N GLU A 145 9.83 -4.88 5.10
CA GLU A 145 9.49 -4.84 6.53
C GLU A 145 8.01 -4.50 6.76
N ILE A 146 7.49 -3.52 6.00
CA ILE A 146 6.07 -3.16 6.03
C ILE A 146 5.20 -4.29 5.51
N ALA A 147 5.60 -4.95 4.42
CA ALA A 147 4.88 -6.08 3.86
C ALA A 147 4.78 -7.25 4.85
N GLN A 148 5.85 -7.56 5.56
CA GLN A 148 5.84 -8.59 6.62
C GLN A 148 4.85 -8.22 7.72
N THR A 149 4.84 -6.98 8.18
CA THR A 149 3.89 -6.49 9.20
C THR A 149 2.43 -6.55 8.71
N LEU A 150 2.20 -6.16 7.47
CA LEU A 150 0.87 -6.16 6.84
C LEU A 150 0.48 -7.56 6.32
N ARG A 151 1.39 -8.54 6.31
CA ARG A 151 1.25 -9.83 5.63
C ARG A 151 0.91 -9.63 4.14
N GLY A 152 1.58 -8.67 3.53
CA GLY A 152 1.46 -8.31 2.12
C GLY A 152 2.59 -8.86 1.28
N PHE A 153 2.68 -8.37 0.04
CA PHE A 153 3.70 -8.72 -0.93
C PHE A 153 4.20 -7.48 -1.65
N VAL A 154 5.50 -7.40 -1.88
CA VAL A 154 6.16 -6.26 -2.55
C VAL A 154 6.46 -6.61 -4.00
N TYR A 155 6.17 -5.67 -4.89
CA TYR A 155 6.68 -5.65 -6.25
C TYR A 155 7.65 -4.47 -6.38
N ALA A 156 8.89 -4.75 -6.75
CA ALA A 156 9.93 -3.74 -6.89
C ALA A 156 10.79 -4.04 -8.12
N SER A 157 11.39 -3.01 -8.68
CA SER A 157 12.33 -3.14 -9.80
C SER A 157 13.66 -3.72 -9.31
N ALA A 158 14.24 -4.61 -10.10
CA ALA A 158 15.59 -5.07 -9.87
C ALA A 158 16.59 -4.13 -10.56
N ILE A 159 17.54 -3.61 -9.80
CA ILE A 159 18.53 -2.67 -10.31
C ILE A 159 19.70 -3.44 -10.93
N GLY A 160 19.95 -3.23 -12.22
CA GLY A 160 21.08 -3.82 -12.92
C GLY A 160 21.01 -3.58 -14.43
N ALA A 161 22.17 -3.48 -15.08
CA ALA A 161 22.27 -3.28 -16.52
C ALA A 161 22.14 -4.59 -17.31
N ASP A 162 22.45 -5.72 -16.67
CA ASP A 162 22.44 -7.05 -17.27
C ASP A 162 22.02 -8.12 -16.26
N VAL A 163 21.79 -9.34 -16.75
CA VAL A 163 21.35 -10.46 -15.91
C VAL A 163 22.31 -10.76 -14.75
N PRO A 164 23.65 -10.79 -14.93
CA PRO A 164 24.57 -11.01 -13.82
C PRO A 164 24.46 -9.96 -12.72
N SER A 165 24.35 -8.67 -13.08
CA SER A 165 24.23 -7.59 -12.09
C SER A 165 22.89 -7.64 -11.34
N VAL A 166 21.80 -8.02 -12.01
CA VAL A 166 20.49 -8.24 -11.39
C VAL A 166 20.50 -9.42 -10.43
N LEU A 167 21.19 -10.50 -10.77
CA LEU A 167 21.35 -11.65 -9.86
C LEU A 167 22.14 -11.26 -8.61
N THR A 168 23.19 -10.46 -8.76
CA THR A 168 23.95 -9.92 -7.63
C THR A 168 23.08 -8.96 -6.79
N TYR A 169 22.28 -8.09 -7.42
CA TYR A 169 21.34 -7.23 -6.71
C TYR A 169 20.33 -8.03 -5.88
N ARG A 170 19.80 -9.13 -6.44
CA ARG A 170 18.87 -10.01 -5.75
C ARG A 170 19.46 -10.61 -4.46
N GLU A 171 20.76 -10.84 -4.39
CA GLU A 171 21.43 -11.41 -3.20
C GLU A 171 21.31 -10.54 -1.95
N ASN A 172 20.99 -9.24 -2.13
CA ASN A 172 20.74 -8.32 -1.01
C ASN A 172 19.40 -8.60 -0.28
N PHE A 173 18.55 -9.46 -0.83
CA PHE A 173 17.22 -9.72 -0.29
C PHE A 173 17.01 -11.21 -0.02
N ALA A 174 16.68 -11.54 1.23
CA ALA A 174 16.34 -12.91 1.64
C ALA A 174 14.84 -13.12 1.88
N ALA A 175 14.04 -12.07 1.73
CA ALA A 175 12.61 -12.11 2.02
C ALA A 175 11.84 -12.86 0.92
N ARG A 176 10.88 -13.66 1.32
CA ARG A 176 9.94 -14.37 0.42
C ARG A 176 8.72 -13.53 0.03
N GLU A 177 8.50 -12.43 0.74
CA GLU A 177 7.35 -11.53 0.57
C GLU A 177 7.60 -10.47 -0.51
N MET A 178 8.50 -10.75 -1.46
CA MET A 178 8.80 -9.80 -2.54
C MET A 178 9.06 -10.51 -3.86
N MET A 179 8.81 -9.78 -4.95
CA MET A 179 9.22 -10.11 -6.31
C MET A 179 9.99 -8.94 -6.89
N LEU A 180 11.18 -9.23 -7.39
CA LEU A 180 11.98 -8.31 -8.20
C LEU A 180 11.65 -8.52 -9.67
N ILE A 181 11.44 -7.43 -10.39
CA ILE A 181 11.07 -7.42 -11.81
C ILE A 181 12.19 -6.79 -12.61
N TRP A 182 12.59 -7.45 -13.69
CA TRP A 182 13.59 -6.96 -14.64
C TRP A 182 13.40 -7.67 -15.99
N PRO A 183 13.58 -7.00 -17.12
CA PRO A 183 13.64 -5.55 -17.29
C PRO A 183 12.29 -4.88 -17.01
N ASP A 184 12.29 -3.55 -16.99
CA ASP A 184 11.05 -2.80 -16.84
C ASP A 184 10.06 -3.13 -17.97
N PHE A 185 8.77 -3.14 -17.65
CA PHE A 185 7.72 -3.26 -18.65
C PHE A 185 7.66 -1.96 -19.46
N ILE A 186 7.73 -2.10 -20.78
CA ILE A 186 7.64 -0.99 -21.72
C ILE A 186 6.18 -0.85 -22.19
#